data_24fdd6e633bbae1a6811d16c14efd3da
#
_entry.id   24fdd6e633bbae1a6811d16c14efd3da
#
_cell.length_a   1.000
_cell.length_b   1.000
_cell.length_c   1.000
_cell.angle_alpha   90.00
_cell.angle_beta   90.00
_cell.angle_gamma   90.00
#
_symmetry.space_group_name_H-M   'P 1'
#
loop_
_entity.id
_entity.type
_entity.pdbx_description
1 polymer ?
#
loop_
_entity_poly.entity_id
_entity_poly.type
_entity_poly.pdbx_seq_one_letter_code
_entity_poly.pdbx_strand_id
1 'polypeptide(L)' 'MEPNLEIKRYLEAHGISQTYISRKTGIELPKLNFALNGKRRMTLDEYALICYALGVGTEKFLKPRAPVPKGER' A
#
# COMPACT_ATOMS: atom_id res chain seq x y z
N MET A 1 -3.50 6.45 10.45
CA MET A 1 -3.30 5.21 9.78
C MET A 1 -2.44 5.37 8.56
N GLU A 2 -1.46 4.55 8.43
CA GLU A 2 -0.48 4.67 7.38
C GLU A 2 -0.57 3.48 6.45
N PRO A 3 -1.19 3.63 5.31
CA PRO A 3 -1.32 2.50 4.39
C PRO A 3 0.03 1.90 3.98
N ASN A 4 1.05 2.75 3.88
CA ASN A 4 2.36 2.24 3.49
C ASN A 4 2.91 1.27 4.53
N LEU A 5 2.72 1.54 5.80
CA LEU A 5 3.17 0.63 6.83
C LEU A 5 2.35 -0.64 6.87
N GLU A 6 1.05 -0.53 6.60
CA GLU A 6 0.21 -1.72 6.54
C GLU A 6 0.63 -2.62 5.39
N ILE A 7 0.96 -2.02 4.26
CA ILE A 7 1.45 -2.80 3.12
C ILE A 7 2.75 -3.48 3.48
N LYS A 8 3.66 -2.75 4.13
CA LYS A 8 4.94 -3.33 4.50
C LYS A 8 4.75 -4.55 5.39
N ARG A 9 3.87 -4.44 6.37
CA ARG A 9 3.59 -5.55 7.26
C ARG A 9 2.99 -6.73 6.51
N TYR A 10 2.11 -6.43 5.57
CA TYR A 10 1.48 -7.47 4.78
C TYR A 10 2.52 -8.23 3.98
N LEU A 11 3.46 -7.51 3.35
CA LEU A 11 4.51 -8.15 2.59
C LEU A 11 5.37 -9.05 3.47
N GLU A 12 5.73 -8.56 4.64
CA GLU A 12 6.54 -9.33 5.57
C GLU A 12 5.80 -10.55 6.07
N ALA A 13 4.53 -10.39 6.38
CA ALA A 13 3.75 -11.50 6.89
C ALA A 13 3.55 -12.60 5.86
N HIS A 14 3.52 -12.23 4.60
CA HIS A 14 3.29 -13.22 3.54
C HIS A 14 4.54 -13.59 2.78
N GLY A 15 5.70 -13.12 3.24
CA GLY A 15 6.96 -13.48 2.59
C GLY A 15 7.10 -12.95 1.19
N ILE A 16 6.50 -11.81 0.89
CA ILE A 16 6.56 -11.22 -0.43
C ILE A 16 7.66 -10.18 -0.46
N SER A 17 8.60 -10.30 -1.40
CA SER A 17 9.73 -9.38 -1.43
C SER A 17 9.34 -8.07 -2.11
N GLN A 18 10.04 -7.00 -1.73
CA GLN A 18 9.84 -5.71 -2.38
C GLN A 18 10.33 -5.76 -3.82
N THR A 19 11.33 -6.59 -4.11
CA THR A 19 11.80 -6.75 -5.48
C THR A 19 10.69 -7.26 -6.37
N TYR A 20 9.91 -8.23 -5.88
CA TYR A 20 8.78 -8.74 -6.64
C TYR A 20 7.78 -7.63 -6.93
N ILE A 21 7.45 -6.85 -5.92
CA ILE A 21 6.49 -5.76 -6.10
C ILE A 21 7.06 -4.71 -7.06
N SER A 22 8.35 -4.41 -6.95
CA SER A 22 8.98 -3.46 -7.86
C SER A 22 8.83 -3.91 -9.30
N ARG A 23 9.07 -5.18 -9.55
CA ARG A 23 8.95 -5.69 -10.90
C ARG A 23 7.51 -5.66 -11.40
N LYS A 24 6.57 -6.01 -10.55
CA LYS A 24 5.17 -6.08 -10.99
C LYS A 24 4.58 -4.70 -11.21
N THR A 25 5.04 -3.72 -10.47
CA THR A 25 4.44 -2.39 -10.54
C THR A 25 5.21 -1.43 -11.42
N GLY A 26 6.48 -1.71 -11.67
CA GLY A 26 7.32 -0.77 -12.39
C GLY A 26 7.86 0.35 -11.52
N ILE A 27 7.59 0.29 -10.21
CA ILE A 27 8.13 1.29 -9.29
C ILE A 27 9.57 0.89 -8.96
N GLU A 28 10.51 1.83 -9.09
CA GLU A 28 11.89 1.52 -8.79
C GLU A 28 12.05 1.10 -7.35
N LEU A 29 12.89 0.12 -7.12
CA LEU A 29 13.04 -0.46 -5.80
C LEU A 29 13.39 0.56 -4.72
N PRO A 30 14.33 1.48 -4.94
CA PRO A 30 14.61 2.47 -3.90
C PRO A 30 13.41 3.35 -3.58
N LYS A 31 12.64 3.72 -4.61
CA LYS A 31 11.46 4.53 -4.37
C LYS A 31 10.42 3.75 -3.60
N LEU A 32 10.23 2.49 -3.95
CA LEU A 32 9.28 1.63 -3.26
C LEU A 32 9.68 1.48 -1.80
N ASN A 33 10.95 1.22 -1.55
CA ASN A 33 11.44 1.05 -0.21
C ASN A 33 11.20 2.30 0.64
N PHE A 34 11.53 3.48 0.09
CA PHE A 34 11.31 4.72 0.81
C PHE A 34 9.83 4.95 1.11
N ALA A 35 8.96 4.66 0.15
CA ALA A 35 7.54 4.85 0.36
C ALA A 35 7.01 3.91 1.42
N LEU A 36 7.44 2.65 1.40
CA LEU A 36 6.96 1.69 2.37
C LEU A 36 7.47 1.99 3.78
N ASN A 37 8.62 2.62 3.87
CA ASN A 37 9.16 2.98 5.18
C ASN A 37 8.71 4.37 5.64
N GLY A 38 7.82 4.99 4.90
CA GLY A 38 7.30 6.29 5.32
C GLY A 38 8.23 7.44 5.07
N LYS A 39 9.31 7.23 4.30
CA LYS A 39 10.27 8.29 4.07
C LYS A 39 9.92 9.15 2.88
N ARG A 40 8.96 8.76 2.08
CA ARG A 40 8.41 9.63 1.07
C ARG A 40 6.96 9.27 0.91
N ARG A 41 6.20 10.21 0.38
CA ARG A 41 4.77 9.99 0.20
C ARG A 41 4.52 9.00 -0.92
N MET A 42 3.61 8.08 -0.70
CA MET A 42 3.19 7.16 -1.75
C MET A 42 2.05 7.82 -2.50
N THR A 43 2.15 7.86 -3.81
CA THR A 43 1.07 8.44 -4.60
C THR A 43 -0.07 7.45 -4.70
N LEU A 44 -1.24 7.95 -5.07
CA LEU A 44 -2.41 7.09 -5.22
C LEU A 44 -2.18 6.06 -6.33
N ASP A 45 -1.53 6.47 -7.41
CA ASP A 45 -1.24 5.54 -8.49
C ASP A 45 -0.33 4.43 -8.01
N GLU A 46 0.68 4.77 -7.23
CA GLU A 46 1.58 3.75 -6.70
C GLU A 46 0.83 2.80 -5.78
N TYR A 47 -0.03 3.34 -4.96
CA TYR A 47 -0.81 2.52 -4.05
C TYR A 47 -1.69 1.56 -4.83
N ALA A 48 -2.35 2.05 -5.87
CA ALA A 48 -3.22 1.19 -6.66
C ALA A 48 -2.44 0.10 -7.38
N LEU A 49 -1.25 0.44 -7.89
CA LEU A 49 -0.42 -0.55 -8.55
C LEU A 49 0.03 -1.63 -7.59
N ILE A 50 0.39 -1.25 -6.38
CA ILE A 50 0.82 -2.22 -5.38
C ILE A 50 -0.33 -3.16 -5.03
N CYS A 51 -1.52 -2.62 -4.83
CA CYS A 51 -2.67 -3.46 -4.52
C CYS A 51 -2.97 -4.40 -5.68
N TYR A 52 -2.85 -3.91 -6.90
CA TYR A 52 -3.07 -4.75 -8.07
C TYR A 52 -2.04 -5.89 -8.09
N ALA A 53 -0.78 -5.58 -7.81
CA ALA A 53 0.26 -6.61 -7.80
C ALA A 53 0.01 -7.65 -6.73
N LEU A 54 -0.61 -7.25 -5.62
CA LEU A 54 -0.91 -8.16 -4.54
C LEU A 54 -2.22 -8.91 -4.75
N GLY A 55 -3.00 -8.50 -5.73
CA GLY A 55 -4.29 -9.14 -5.99
C GLY A 55 -5.35 -8.78 -4.97
N VAL A 56 -5.25 -7.61 -4.36
CA VAL A 56 -6.22 -7.17 -3.36
C VAL A 56 -6.84 -5.86 -3.80
N GLY A 57 -7.98 -5.53 -3.25
CA GLY A 57 -8.63 -4.28 -3.56
C GLY A 57 -7.96 -3.12 -2.86
N THR A 58 -8.16 -1.92 -3.38
CA THR A 58 -7.52 -0.76 -2.79
C THR A 58 -8.04 -0.44 -1.40
N GLU A 59 -9.19 -0.98 -1.04
CA GLU A 59 -9.72 -0.72 0.29
C GLU A 59 -9.05 -1.57 1.37
N LYS A 60 -8.22 -2.53 0.97
CA LYS A 60 -7.66 -3.44 1.95
C LYS A 60 -6.84 -2.74 3.02
N PHE A 61 -6.03 -1.76 2.61
CA PHE A 61 -5.16 -1.07 3.54
C PHE A 61 -5.64 0.30 3.94
N LEU A 62 -6.75 0.74 3.34
CA LEU A 62 -7.29 2.04 3.67
C LEU A 62 -8.45 1.87 4.63
N LYS A 63 -8.40 2.52 5.74
CA LYS A 63 -9.48 2.45 6.69
C LYS A 63 -9.96 3.86 6.95
N PRO A 64 -11.24 4.05 7.12
CA PRO A 64 -11.75 5.38 7.39
C PRO A 64 -11.15 5.92 8.66
N ARG A 65 -10.73 7.19 8.62
CA ARG A 65 -10.20 7.76 9.79
C ARG A 65 -11.26 7.93 10.78
N ALA A 66 -12.43 8.26 10.41
CA ALA A 66 -13.51 8.44 11.32
C ALA A 66 -14.67 7.69 10.79
N PRO A 67 -15.53 7.24 11.64
CA PRO A 67 -16.68 6.52 11.18
C PRO A 67 -17.53 7.42 10.34
N VAL A 68 -18.02 6.88 9.31
CA VAL A 68 -18.93 7.59 8.49
C VAL A 68 -20.25 7.59 9.18
N PRO A 69 -20.85 8.72 9.33
CA PRO A 69 -22.14 8.72 9.97
C PRO A 69 -23.07 8.05 9.07
N LYS A 70 -23.60 7.00 9.50
CA LYS A 70 -24.35 6.35 8.75
C LYS A 70 -25.51 6.95 8.64
N GLY A 71 -26.15 6.90 8.14
CA GLY A 71 -27.33 7.44 8.11
C GLY A 71 -27.34 8.80 7.85
N GLU A 72 -26.45 9.32 7.99
CA GLU A 72 -26.46 10.53 7.85
C GLU A 72 -26.06 10.70 6.71
N ARG A 73 -26.00 10.11 6.19
CA ARG A 73 -25.60 10.20 5.15
C ARG A 73 -26.28 9.94 4.46
#